data_215db46731f427926efe9c230e66ff65
#
_entry.id   215db46731f427926efe9c230e66ff65
#
_cell.length_a   1.000
_cell.length_b   1.000
_cell.length_c   1.000
_cell.angle_alpha   90.00
_cell.angle_beta   90.00
_cell.angle_gamma   90.00
#
_symmetry.space_group_name_H-M   'P 1'
#
loop_
_entity.id
_entity.type
_entity.pdbx_description
1 polymer ?
#
loop_
_entity_poly.entity_id
_entity_poly.type
_entity_poly.pdbx_seq_one_letter_code
_entity_poly.pdbx_strand_id
1 'polypeptide(L)'
;TGTMFMEKYPVQTTLTLRHLREFWTPQVRAGLRNSVLLGLGTAAVGTALTAAAALVTARYANRAARWVHTLSVLLMAVPGLVLGLSFVLAFKGTALYGTVWILILAGVLHFFTTPYNLLYQSLQKLSSELESVGCTLGIPPLRLIFDVLLPQCAGTLADMAAYFFVSSTVTISAAAFLSTASTRPLALLVVQYSDQLNLSGAAYLSFLILAVNLLARAAAALVRRLVRR
;
A
#
# COMPACT_ATOMS: atom_id res chain seq x y z
N THR A 1 1.30 21.81 8.73
CA THR A 1 2.73 21.53 9.08
C THR A 1 3.34 22.62 9.96
N GLY A 2 2.99 23.92 9.75
CA GLY A 2 3.51 25.01 10.60
C GLY A 2 3.07 24.93 12.07
N THR A 3 1.88 24.44 12.35
CA THR A 3 1.32 24.30 13.71
C THR A 3 2.10 23.34 14.62
N MET A 4 2.82 22.38 14.06
CA MET A 4 3.68 21.47 14.80
C MET A 4 4.85 22.17 15.51
N PHE A 5 5.33 23.26 14.94
CA PHE A 5 6.46 24.05 15.46
C PHE A 5 6.00 25.26 16.29
N MET A 6 4.69 25.49 16.48
CA MET A 6 4.14 26.59 17.24
C MET A 6 3.74 26.13 18.64
N GLU A 7 4.07 26.93 19.67
CA GLU A 7 3.84 26.56 21.08
C GLU A 7 2.36 26.44 21.44
N LYS A 8 1.51 27.35 20.96
CA LYS A 8 0.03 27.30 21.07
C LYS A 8 -0.62 28.01 19.88
N TYR A 9 -0.98 27.25 18.84
CA TYR A 9 -1.76 27.79 17.73
C TYR A 9 -3.22 28.05 18.17
N PRO A 10 -3.84 29.22 17.82
CA PRO A 10 -3.27 30.37 17.07
C PRO A 10 -2.64 31.46 17.94
N VAL A 11 -2.50 31.26 19.26
CA VAL A 11 -2.19 32.30 20.23
C VAL A 11 -0.69 32.62 20.35
N GLN A 12 0.18 31.62 20.23
CA GLN A 12 1.63 31.77 20.32
C GLN A 12 2.30 31.08 19.14
N THR A 13 2.97 31.88 18.30
CA THR A 13 3.65 31.41 17.07
C THR A 13 5.15 31.18 17.27
N THR A 14 5.64 31.13 18.52
CA THR A 14 7.05 30.83 18.83
C THR A 14 7.41 29.43 18.38
N LEU A 15 8.48 29.30 17.59
CA LEU A 15 8.96 28.01 17.08
C LEU A 15 9.56 27.18 18.22
N THR A 16 9.08 25.97 18.41
CA THR A 16 9.57 25.04 19.44
C THR A 16 9.71 23.62 18.88
N LEU A 17 10.74 22.92 19.32
CA LEU A 17 10.93 21.49 19.08
C LEU A 17 10.42 20.61 20.23
N ARG A 18 9.81 21.23 21.24
CA ARG A 18 9.31 20.56 22.45
C ARG A 18 8.28 19.46 22.10
N HIS A 19 7.42 19.74 21.13
CA HIS A 19 6.39 18.80 20.67
C HIS A 19 6.96 17.49 20.10
N LEU A 20 8.17 17.49 19.55
CA LEU A 20 8.84 16.28 19.07
C LEU A 20 9.08 15.25 20.17
N ARG A 21 9.38 15.72 21.39
CA ARG A 21 9.57 14.84 22.57
C ARG A 21 8.27 14.53 23.29
N GLU A 22 7.37 15.50 23.37
CA GLU A 22 6.10 15.41 24.11
C GLU A 22 5.13 14.42 23.47
N PHE A 23 5.03 14.44 22.13
CA PHE A 23 4.13 13.54 21.38
C PHE A 23 4.76 12.17 21.05
N TRP A 24 6.03 11.89 21.36
CA TRP A 24 6.66 10.59 21.18
C TRP A 24 6.24 9.58 22.27
N THR A 25 4.96 9.30 22.35
CA THR A 25 4.35 8.42 23.35
C THR A 25 4.47 6.94 22.92
N PRO A 26 4.32 5.98 23.86
CA PRO A 26 4.23 4.55 23.52
C PRO A 26 3.14 4.24 22.50
N GLN A 27 2.01 4.94 22.56
CA GLN A 27 0.90 4.80 21.62
C GLN A 27 1.28 5.23 20.21
N VAL A 28 1.99 6.35 20.05
CA VAL A 28 2.47 6.85 18.77
C VAL A 28 3.52 5.90 18.17
N ARG A 29 4.44 5.38 18.99
CA ARG A 29 5.41 4.37 18.54
C ARG A 29 4.73 3.09 18.06
N ALA A 30 3.74 2.60 18.78
CA ALA A 30 2.95 1.44 18.37
C ALA A 30 2.21 1.71 17.05
N GLY A 31 1.55 2.87 16.93
CA GLY A 31 0.86 3.29 15.70
C GLY A 31 1.80 3.40 14.49
N LEU A 32 3.01 3.95 14.69
CA LEU A 32 4.02 4.03 13.64
C LEU A 32 4.48 2.64 13.19
N ARG A 33 4.80 1.76 14.14
CA ARG A 33 5.14 0.36 13.86
C ARG A 33 4.03 -0.33 13.08
N ASN A 34 2.79 -0.18 13.51
CA ASN A 34 1.64 -0.79 12.86
C ASN A 34 1.44 -0.24 11.44
N SER A 35 1.60 1.07 11.22
CA SER A 35 1.54 1.68 9.89
C SER A 35 2.65 1.15 8.97
N VAL A 36 3.87 1.02 9.46
CA VAL A 36 5.00 0.47 8.68
C VAL A 36 4.77 -1.01 8.35
N LEU A 37 4.34 -1.81 9.33
CA LEU A 37 4.01 -3.23 9.11
C LEU A 37 2.86 -3.40 8.11
N LEU A 38 1.81 -2.60 8.25
CA LEU A 38 0.69 -2.57 7.31
C LEU A 38 1.18 -2.18 5.91
N GLY A 39 1.97 -1.11 5.80
CA GLY A 39 2.52 -0.64 4.53
C GLY A 39 3.39 -1.68 3.84
N LEU A 40 4.36 -2.26 4.55
CA LEU A 40 5.26 -3.29 4.03
C LEU A 40 4.50 -4.58 3.66
N GLY A 41 3.60 -5.03 4.52
CA GLY A 41 2.79 -6.23 4.26
C GLY A 41 1.89 -6.05 3.05
N THR A 42 1.20 -4.91 2.94
CA THR A 42 0.34 -4.60 1.78
C THR A 42 1.18 -4.44 0.51
N ALA A 43 2.37 -3.82 0.59
CA ALA A 43 3.27 -3.70 -0.55
C ALA A 43 3.77 -5.07 -1.03
N ALA A 44 4.21 -5.94 -0.13
CA ALA A 44 4.73 -7.26 -0.50
C ALA A 44 3.62 -8.16 -1.08
N VAL A 45 2.55 -8.38 -0.32
CA VAL A 45 1.43 -9.26 -0.71
C VAL A 45 0.69 -8.67 -1.92
N GLY A 46 0.39 -7.37 -1.89
CA GLY A 46 -0.32 -6.69 -2.97
C GLY A 46 0.46 -6.72 -4.28
N THR A 47 1.75 -6.39 -4.26
CA THR A 47 2.59 -6.44 -5.48
C THR A 47 2.67 -7.86 -6.03
N ALA A 48 2.84 -8.88 -5.19
CA ALA A 48 2.90 -10.28 -5.64
C ALA A 48 1.58 -10.73 -6.29
N LEU A 49 0.44 -10.47 -5.64
CA LEU A 49 -0.86 -10.88 -6.15
C LEU A 49 -1.27 -10.12 -7.42
N THR A 50 -1.04 -8.80 -7.46
CA THR A 50 -1.34 -8.00 -8.64
C THR A 50 -0.41 -8.34 -9.80
N ALA A 51 0.87 -8.67 -9.52
CA ALA A 51 1.80 -9.12 -10.55
C ALA A 51 1.37 -10.46 -11.15
N ALA A 52 0.97 -11.43 -10.34
CA ALA A 52 0.45 -12.70 -10.82
C ALA A 52 -0.82 -12.50 -11.67
N ALA A 53 -1.78 -11.69 -11.21
CA ALA A 53 -2.99 -11.38 -11.97
C ALA A 53 -2.68 -10.68 -13.30
N ALA A 54 -1.79 -9.67 -13.32
CA ALA A 54 -1.42 -8.93 -14.51
C ALA A 54 -0.68 -9.82 -15.53
N LEU A 55 0.23 -10.70 -15.07
CA LEU A 55 0.92 -11.67 -15.93
C LEU A 55 -0.08 -12.62 -16.62
N VAL A 56 -1.00 -13.20 -15.84
CA VAL A 56 -2.01 -14.10 -16.40
C VAL A 56 -2.87 -13.39 -17.44
N THR A 57 -3.33 -12.19 -17.13
CA THR A 57 -4.27 -11.46 -18.00
C THR A 57 -3.61 -10.82 -19.21
N ALA A 58 -2.34 -10.44 -19.13
CA ALA A 58 -1.59 -9.83 -20.23
C ALA A 58 -1.06 -10.86 -21.23
N ARG A 59 -0.81 -12.12 -20.78
CA ARG A 59 -0.11 -13.13 -21.59
C ARG A 59 -1.00 -14.32 -22.02
N TYR A 60 -2.15 -14.51 -21.36
CA TYR A 60 -3.07 -15.59 -21.73
C TYR A 60 -4.42 -15.05 -22.20
N ALA A 61 -4.83 -15.44 -23.41
CA ALA A 61 -6.10 -15.02 -24.03
C ALA A 61 -7.21 -16.06 -23.83
N ASN A 62 -7.48 -16.47 -22.58
CA ASN A 62 -8.51 -17.46 -22.28
C ASN A 62 -9.67 -16.85 -21.45
N ARG A 63 -10.74 -17.63 -21.25
CA ARG A 63 -11.92 -17.16 -20.47
C ARG A 63 -11.55 -16.82 -19.03
N ALA A 64 -10.65 -17.58 -18.39
CA ALA A 64 -10.22 -17.33 -17.02
C ALA A 64 -9.47 -16.00 -16.90
N ALA A 65 -8.54 -15.71 -17.83
CA ALA A 65 -7.84 -14.43 -17.87
C ALA A 65 -8.80 -13.24 -18.01
N ARG A 66 -9.84 -13.37 -18.84
CA ARG A 66 -10.89 -12.32 -18.96
C ARG A 66 -11.63 -12.09 -17.65
N TRP A 67 -12.01 -13.14 -16.94
CA TRP A 67 -12.65 -13.00 -15.63
C TRP A 67 -11.73 -12.37 -14.59
N VAL A 68 -10.46 -12.78 -14.53
CA VAL A 68 -9.46 -12.16 -13.64
C VAL A 68 -9.32 -10.68 -13.97
N HIS A 69 -9.21 -10.29 -15.25
CA HIS A 69 -9.15 -8.89 -15.66
C HIS A 69 -10.38 -8.10 -15.19
N THR A 70 -11.58 -8.61 -15.51
CA THR A 70 -12.84 -7.95 -15.12
C THR A 70 -12.93 -7.77 -13.60
N LEU A 71 -12.65 -8.81 -12.83
CA LEU A 71 -12.67 -8.74 -11.37
C LEU A 71 -11.63 -7.76 -10.83
N SER A 72 -10.41 -7.75 -11.39
CA SER A 72 -9.34 -6.83 -10.99
C SER A 72 -9.74 -5.36 -11.19
N VAL A 73 -10.50 -5.06 -12.25
CA VAL A 73 -10.99 -3.70 -12.53
C VAL A 73 -12.20 -3.36 -11.66
N LEU A 74 -13.10 -4.32 -11.45
CA LEU A 74 -14.31 -4.12 -10.64
C LEU A 74 -14.02 -3.79 -9.17
N LEU A 75 -12.89 -4.24 -8.63
CA LEU A 75 -12.48 -3.93 -7.26
C LEU A 75 -12.39 -2.41 -6.98
N MET A 76 -12.13 -1.59 -8.00
CA MET A 76 -12.10 -0.13 -7.86
C MET A 76 -13.48 0.46 -7.52
N ALA A 77 -14.57 -0.21 -7.89
CA ALA A 77 -15.92 0.26 -7.63
C ALA A 77 -16.37 0.05 -6.17
N VAL A 78 -15.62 -0.74 -5.38
CA VAL A 78 -15.98 -1.04 -3.99
C VAL A 78 -15.47 0.06 -3.05
N PRO A 79 -16.36 0.84 -2.40
CA PRO A 79 -15.94 1.84 -1.41
C PRO A 79 -15.23 1.19 -0.23
N GLY A 80 -14.13 1.79 0.26
CA GLY A 80 -13.33 1.24 1.35
C GLY A 80 -14.09 1.02 2.66
N LEU A 81 -15.07 1.87 2.97
CA LEU A 81 -15.95 1.69 4.14
C LEU A 81 -16.82 0.43 4.00
N VAL A 82 -17.38 0.21 2.80
CA VAL A 82 -18.20 -0.99 2.51
C VAL A 82 -17.34 -2.23 2.61
N LEU A 83 -16.13 -2.20 2.04
CA LEU A 83 -15.16 -3.29 2.16
C LEU A 83 -14.85 -3.60 3.63
N GLY A 84 -14.53 -2.57 4.43
CA GLY A 84 -14.24 -2.72 5.86
C GLY A 84 -15.38 -3.37 6.62
N LEU A 85 -16.61 -2.91 6.41
CA LEU A 85 -17.80 -3.49 7.05
C LEU A 85 -18.06 -4.93 6.60
N SER A 86 -17.92 -5.23 5.31
CA SER A 86 -18.04 -6.59 4.78
C SER A 86 -17.04 -7.55 5.41
N PHE A 87 -15.80 -7.09 5.61
CA PHE A 87 -14.77 -7.87 6.31
C PHE A 87 -15.11 -8.12 7.77
N VAL A 88 -15.68 -7.12 8.47
CA VAL A 88 -16.17 -7.34 9.86
C VAL A 88 -17.22 -8.45 9.87
N LEU A 89 -18.22 -8.37 8.99
CA LEU A 89 -19.29 -9.36 8.93
C LEU A 89 -18.78 -10.77 8.57
N ALA A 90 -17.83 -10.85 7.63
CA ALA A 90 -17.32 -12.13 7.16
C ALA A 90 -16.31 -12.78 8.13
N PHE A 91 -15.50 -11.98 8.83
CA PHE A 91 -14.39 -12.52 9.62
C PHE A 91 -14.54 -12.35 11.13
N LYS A 92 -15.62 -11.71 11.62
CA LYS A 92 -15.92 -11.62 13.06
C LYS A 92 -16.04 -13.03 13.65
N GLY A 93 -15.24 -13.29 14.70
CA GLY A 93 -15.18 -14.61 15.32
C GLY A 93 -14.12 -15.56 14.74
N THR A 94 -13.39 -15.16 13.69
CA THR A 94 -12.24 -15.92 13.17
C THR A 94 -10.93 -15.46 13.80
N ALA A 95 -9.88 -16.27 13.72
CA ALA A 95 -8.54 -15.92 14.19
C ALA A 95 -7.89 -14.76 13.42
N LEU A 96 -8.41 -14.41 12.25
CA LEU A 96 -7.93 -13.28 11.45
C LEU A 96 -8.43 -11.93 11.95
N TYR A 97 -9.62 -11.90 12.59
CA TYR A 97 -10.21 -10.65 13.05
C TYR A 97 -9.36 -9.98 14.13
N GLY A 98 -9.15 -8.67 14.00
CA GLY A 98 -8.33 -7.89 14.93
C GLY A 98 -6.81 -8.02 14.75
N THR A 99 -6.34 -8.76 13.73
CA THR A 99 -4.93 -8.89 13.39
C THR A 99 -4.50 -7.87 12.32
N VAL A 100 -3.18 -7.68 12.16
CA VAL A 100 -2.64 -6.85 11.07
C VAL A 100 -2.92 -7.50 9.70
N TRP A 101 -3.06 -8.82 9.64
CA TRP A 101 -3.32 -9.56 8.39
C TRP A 101 -4.64 -9.19 7.73
N ILE A 102 -5.70 -9.00 8.51
CA ILE A 102 -7.00 -8.59 7.94
C ILE A 102 -6.91 -7.17 7.35
N LEU A 103 -6.13 -6.28 7.98
CA LEU A 103 -5.87 -4.94 7.46
C LEU A 103 -5.06 -4.98 6.17
N ILE A 104 -4.05 -5.87 6.09
CA ILE A 104 -3.26 -6.09 4.88
C ILE A 104 -4.17 -6.59 3.75
N LEU A 105 -4.99 -7.62 3.98
CA LEU A 105 -5.91 -8.16 2.98
C LEU A 105 -6.91 -7.11 2.49
N ALA A 106 -7.50 -6.36 3.40
CA ALA A 106 -8.41 -5.27 3.05
C ALA A 106 -7.70 -4.18 2.22
N GLY A 107 -6.47 -3.81 2.60
CA GLY A 107 -5.64 -2.86 1.88
C GLY A 107 -5.26 -3.36 0.48
N VAL A 108 -4.87 -4.63 0.33
CA VAL A 108 -4.57 -5.24 -0.97
C VAL A 108 -5.77 -5.18 -1.89
N LEU A 109 -6.95 -5.61 -1.43
CA LEU A 109 -8.16 -5.60 -2.25
C LEU A 109 -8.61 -4.18 -2.61
N HIS A 110 -8.55 -3.25 -1.64
CA HIS A 110 -8.99 -1.87 -1.86
C HIS A 110 -8.12 -1.13 -2.88
N PHE A 111 -6.82 -1.38 -2.87
CA PHE A 111 -5.86 -0.71 -3.75
C PHE A 111 -5.40 -1.54 -4.94
N PHE A 112 -6.06 -2.67 -5.23
CA PHE A 112 -5.64 -3.66 -6.22
C PHE A 112 -5.55 -3.12 -7.64
N THR A 113 -6.57 -2.40 -8.08
CA THR A 113 -6.80 -2.06 -9.49
C THR A 113 -5.70 -1.18 -10.09
N THR A 114 -5.22 -0.17 -9.36
CA THR A 114 -4.22 0.76 -9.88
C THR A 114 -2.87 0.08 -10.17
N PRO A 115 -2.25 -0.66 -9.22
CA PRO A 115 -1.03 -1.41 -9.49
C PRO A 115 -1.23 -2.50 -10.55
N TYR A 116 -2.37 -3.17 -10.56
CA TYR A 116 -2.73 -4.14 -11.59
C TYR A 116 -2.65 -3.51 -12.98
N ASN A 117 -3.32 -2.38 -13.20
CA ASN A 117 -3.31 -1.70 -14.50
C ASN A 117 -1.92 -1.19 -14.88
N LEU A 118 -1.10 -0.73 -13.93
CA LEU A 118 0.27 -0.30 -14.20
C LEU A 118 1.12 -1.43 -14.79
N LEU A 119 1.08 -2.61 -14.18
CA LEU A 119 1.86 -3.74 -14.67
C LEU A 119 1.26 -4.37 -15.92
N TYR A 120 -0.06 -4.48 -15.99
CA TYR A 120 -0.77 -4.97 -17.17
C TYR A 120 -0.36 -4.19 -18.43
N GLN A 121 -0.40 -2.84 -18.35
CA GLN A 121 0.03 -1.98 -19.47
C GLN A 121 1.53 -2.08 -19.75
N SER A 122 2.38 -2.26 -18.74
CA SER A 122 3.81 -2.46 -18.93
C SER A 122 4.11 -3.77 -19.65
N LEU A 123 3.43 -4.84 -19.29
CA LEU A 123 3.57 -6.15 -19.93
C LEU A 123 3.06 -6.12 -21.37
N GLN A 124 1.99 -5.39 -21.67
CA GLN A 124 1.48 -5.27 -23.04
C GLN A 124 2.44 -4.54 -24.01
N LYS A 125 3.37 -3.74 -23.50
CA LYS A 125 4.39 -3.08 -24.29
C LYS A 125 5.55 -4.02 -24.70
N LEU A 126 5.69 -5.15 -24.02
CA LEU A 126 6.69 -6.16 -24.36
C LEU A 126 6.19 -7.04 -25.51
N SER A 127 7.06 -7.32 -26.48
CA SER A 127 6.68 -8.17 -27.62
C SER A 127 6.16 -9.54 -27.19
N SER A 128 5.07 -9.98 -27.79
CA SER A 128 4.55 -11.34 -27.64
C SER A 128 5.44 -12.42 -28.28
N GLU A 129 6.43 -12.02 -29.07
CA GLU A 129 7.40 -12.93 -29.70
C GLU A 129 8.36 -13.53 -28.64
N LEU A 130 8.53 -12.88 -27.48
CA LEU A 130 9.39 -13.39 -26.40
C LEU A 130 8.99 -14.80 -25.95
N GLU A 131 7.69 -15.06 -25.85
CA GLU A 131 7.19 -16.38 -25.48
C GLU A 131 7.41 -17.41 -26.59
N SER A 132 7.24 -17.02 -27.85
CA SER A 132 7.48 -17.89 -29.02
C SER A 132 8.96 -18.26 -29.13
N VAL A 133 9.86 -17.29 -28.98
CA VAL A 133 11.31 -17.50 -28.94
C VAL A 133 11.70 -18.37 -27.75
N GLY A 134 11.18 -18.09 -26.58
CA GLY A 134 11.41 -18.91 -25.37
C GLY A 134 11.00 -20.37 -25.58
N CYS A 135 9.83 -20.60 -26.19
CA CYS A 135 9.35 -21.92 -26.52
C CYS A 135 10.27 -22.65 -27.51
N THR A 136 10.73 -21.95 -28.57
CA THR A 136 11.64 -22.50 -29.58
C THR A 136 13.01 -22.89 -28.99
N LEU A 137 13.48 -22.14 -27.97
CA LEU A 137 14.70 -22.41 -27.23
C LEU A 137 14.54 -23.45 -26.11
N GLY A 138 13.33 -23.99 -25.90
CA GLY A 138 13.03 -24.92 -24.82
C GLY A 138 13.07 -24.31 -23.41
N ILE A 139 12.92 -22.99 -23.29
CA ILE A 139 12.92 -22.29 -21.99
C ILE A 139 11.54 -22.49 -21.34
N PRO A 140 11.46 -23.00 -20.11
CA PRO A 140 10.18 -23.16 -19.41
C PRO A 140 9.53 -21.79 -19.13
N PRO A 141 8.19 -21.67 -19.21
CA PRO A 141 7.47 -20.39 -19.07
C PRO A 141 7.75 -19.65 -17.77
N LEU A 142 7.90 -20.37 -16.66
CA LEU A 142 8.23 -19.75 -15.36
C LEU A 142 9.60 -19.07 -15.41
N ARG A 143 10.58 -19.71 -16.02
CA ARG A 143 11.92 -19.11 -16.16
C ARG A 143 11.89 -17.87 -17.03
N LEU A 144 11.13 -17.88 -18.14
CA LEU A 144 10.92 -16.70 -18.97
C LEU A 144 10.29 -15.54 -18.17
N ILE A 145 9.32 -15.82 -17.32
CA ILE A 145 8.68 -14.81 -16.46
C ILE A 145 9.70 -14.19 -15.52
N PHE A 146 10.46 -15.00 -14.77
CA PHE A 146 11.37 -14.50 -13.73
C PHE A 146 12.66 -13.90 -14.29
N ASP A 147 13.21 -14.45 -15.39
CA ASP A 147 14.50 -14.03 -15.93
C ASP A 147 14.36 -12.91 -16.99
N VAL A 148 13.17 -12.77 -17.62
CA VAL A 148 12.98 -11.81 -18.72
C VAL A 148 11.85 -10.82 -18.44
N LEU A 149 10.62 -11.28 -18.21
CA LEU A 149 9.46 -10.38 -18.14
C LEU A 149 9.45 -9.51 -16.88
N LEU A 150 9.65 -10.11 -15.71
CA LEU A 150 9.65 -9.36 -14.44
C LEU A 150 10.83 -8.38 -14.33
N PRO A 151 12.09 -8.73 -14.69
CA PRO A 151 13.18 -7.78 -14.70
C PRO A 151 12.95 -6.59 -15.62
N GLN A 152 12.36 -6.79 -16.79
CA GLN A 152 12.01 -5.68 -17.69
C GLN A 152 10.94 -4.75 -17.11
N CYS A 153 10.08 -5.28 -16.23
CA CYS A 153 9.05 -4.53 -15.52
C CYS A 153 9.48 -4.10 -14.10
N ALA A 154 10.74 -4.28 -13.70
CA ALA A 154 11.17 -4.06 -12.31
C ALA A 154 10.95 -2.62 -11.83
N GLY A 155 11.07 -1.63 -12.70
CA GLY A 155 10.71 -0.24 -12.38
C GLY A 155 9.22 -0.09 -12.04
N THR A 156 8.34 -0.75 -12.79
CA THR A 156 6.90 -0.77 -12.54
C THR A 156 6.57 -1.50 -11.23
N LEU A 157 7.24 -2.62 -10.96
CA LEU A 157 7.08 -3.36 -9.69
C LEU A 157 7.46 -2.50 -8.48
N ALA A 158 8.54 -1.72 -8.58
CA ALA A 158 8.93 -0.78 -7.51
C ALA A 158 7.87 0.32 -7.31
N ASP A 159 7.27 0.84 -8.38
CA ASP A 159 6.19 1.82 -8.30
C ASP A 159 4.91 1.23 -7.71
N MET A 160 4.57 -0.01 -8.02
CA MET A 160 3.45 -0.74 -7.42
C MET A 160 3.64 -0.94 -5.92
N ALA A 161 4.82 -1.38 -5.50
CA ALA A 161 5.14 -1.55 -4.08
C ALA A 161 5.05 -0.22 -3.32
N ALA A 162 5.60 0.87 -3.89
CA ALA A 162 5.48 2.20 -3.29
C ALA A 162 4.03 2.70 -3.24
N TYR A 163 3.22 2.42 -4.26
CA TYR A 163 1.82 2.78 -4.27
C TYR A 163 1.05 2.06 -3.16
N PHE A 164 1.20 0.74 -3.03
CA PHE A 164 0.57 -0.03 -1.96
C PHE A 164 0.99 0.46 -0.58
N PHE A 165 2.30 0.69 -0.37
CA PHE A 165 2.81 1.20 0.89
C PHE A 165 2.18 2.53 1.27
N VAL A 166 2.27 3.53 0.39
CA VAL A 166 1.78 4.88 0.64
C VAL A 166 0.27 4.87 0.85
N SER A 167 -0.49 4.20 -0.01
CA SER A 167 -1.95 4.17 0.05
C SER A 167 -2.46 3.49 1.32
N SER A 168 -1.85 2.38 1.74
CA SER A 168 -2.26 1.66 2.96
C SER A 168 -1.91 2.41 4.26
N THR A 169 -0.81 3.18 4.28
CA THR A 169 -0.42 3.94 5.48
C THR A 169 -1.25 5.20 5.72
N VAL A 170 -1.88 5.76 4.67
CA VAL A 170 -2.72 6.98 4.79
C VAL A 170 -4.22 6.68 4.83
N THR A 171 -4.64 5.46 4.46
CA THR A 171 -6.07 5.14 4.42
C THR A 171 -6.66 4.99 5.81
N ILE A 172 -7.89 5.51 5.97
CA ILE A 172 -8.67 5.44 7.20
C ILE A 172 -9.87 4.50 7.01
N SER A 173 -10.41 4.40 5.78
CA SER A 173 -11.72 3.84 5.49
C SER A 173 -11.94 2.42 6.00
N ALA A 174 -11.26 1.42 5.46
CA ALA A 174 -11.38 0.04 5.92
C ALA A 174 -10.75 -0.16 7.31
N ALA A 175 -9.64 0.54 7.59
CA ALA A 175 -8.93 0.45 8.86
C ALA A 175 -9.77 0.90 10.06
N ALA A 176 -10.71 1.85 9.88
CA ALA A 176 -11.59 2.34 10.95
C ALA A 176 -12.47 1.21 11.53
N PHE A 177 -12.90 0.26 10.71
CA PHE A 177 -13.73 -0.87 11.15
C PHE A 177 -12.94 -2.08 11.61
N LEU A 178 -11.75 -2.30 11.05
CA LEU A 178 -10.98 -3.54 11.23
C LEU A 178 -9.88 -3.42 12.28
N SER A 179 -9.45 -2.19 12.64
CA SER A 179 -8.38 -2.00 13.60
C SER A 179 -8.87 -2.14 15.04
N THR A 180 -8.02 -2.70 15.87
CA THR A 180 -8.17 -2.78 17.33
C THR A 180 -7.19 -1.81 18.00
N ALA A 181 -7.24 -1.70 19.34
CA ALA A 181 -6.29 -0.87 20.10
C ALA A 181 -4.82 -1.28 19.83
N SER A 182 -4.55 -2.58 19.61
CA SER A 182 -3.21 -3.13 19.37
C SER A 182 -2.75 -2.97 17.92
N THR A 183 -3.66 -2.93 16.94
CA THR A 183 -3.35 -2.88 15.50
C THR A 183 -3.60 -1.52 14.87
N ARG A 184 -3.96 -0.51 15.65
CA ARG A 184 -4.32 0.83 15.18
C ARG A 184 -3.17 1.51 14.43
N PRO A 185 -3.34 1.92 13.14
CA PRO A 185 -2.33 2.66 12.40
C PRO A 185 -2.32 4.15 12.76
N LEU A 186 -1.22 4.85 12.43
CA LEU A 186 -1.06 6.28 12.69
C LEU A 186 -2.17 7.14 12.09
N ALA A 187 -2.67 6.82 10.90
CA ALA A 187 -3.73 7.58 10.25
C ALA A 187 -4.98 7.72 11.13
N LEU A 188 -5.36 6.67 11.85
CA LEU A 188 -6.48 6.71 12.79
C LEU A 188 -6.16 7.50 14.07
N LEU A 189 -4.90 7.53 14.49
CA LEU A 189 -4.48 8.38 15.61
C LEU A 189 -4.52 9.86 15.23
N VAL A 190 -4.22 10.22 13.98
CA VAL A 190 -4.38 11.61 13.48
C VAL A 190 -5.83 12.06 13.65
N VAL A 191 -6.80 11.23 13.22
CA VAL A 191 -8.24 11.54 13.39
C VAL A 191 -8.59 11.70 14.87
N GLN A 192 -8.17 10.75 15.72
CA GLN A 192 -8.43 10.81 17.15
C GLN A 192 -7.89 12.10 17.81
N TYR A 193 -6.65 12.50 17.48
CA TYR A 193 -6.05 13.73 18.02
C TYR A 193 -6.77 14.98 17.49
N SER A 194 -7.22 14.93 16.22
CA SER A 194 -8.02 16.02 15.63
C SER A 194 -9.37 16.17 16.33
N ASP A 195 -10.08 15.07 16.60
CA ASP A 195 -11.38 15.07 17.30
C ASP A 195 -11.26 15.57 18.75
N GLN A 196 -10.10 15.35 19.37
CA GLN A 196 -9.77 15.88 20.70
C GLN A 196 -9.29 17.34 20.67
N LEU A 197 -9.37 18.03 19.52
CA LEU A 197 -8.87 19.39 19.31
C LEU A 197 -7.37 19.57 19.60
N ASN A 198 -6.61 18.48 19.63
CA ASN A 198 -5.15 18.50 19.77
C ASN A 198 -4.49 18.64 18.38
N LEU A 199 -4.58 19.84 17.82
CA LEU A 199 -4.09 20.14 16.47
C LEU A 199 -2.57 19.98 16.33
N SER A 200 -1.80 20.30 17.37
CA SER A 200 -0.35 20.13 17.36
C SER A 200 0.05 18.67 17.31
N GLY A 201 -0.62 17.82 18.10
CA GLY A 201 -0.42 16.36 18.04
C GLY A 201 -0.83 15.75 16.70
N ALA A 202 -2.00 16.12 16.16
CA ALA A 202 -2.44 15.68 14.84
C ALA A 202 -1.45 16.10 13.73
N ALA A 203 -0.93 17.34 13.77
CA ALA A 203 0.08 17.82 12.83
C ALA A 203 1.40 17.04 12.94
N TYR A 204 1.85 16.71 14.15
CA TYR A 204 3.04 15.88 14.39
C TYR A 204 2.89 14.49 13.79
N LEU A 205 1.77 13.81 14.05
CA LEU A 205 1.50 12.48 13.49
C LEU A 205 1.42 12.51 11.96
N SER A 206 0.80 13.53 11.39
CA SER A 206 0.73 13.73 9.93
C SER A 206 2.12 13.94 9.32
N PHE A 207 3.01 14.66 10.02
CA PHE A 207 4.41 14.82 9.61
C PHE A 207 5.16 13.48 9.63
N LEU A 208 4.96 12.64 10.65
CA LEU A 208 5.56 11.30 10.70
C LEU A 208 5.10 10.42 9.52
N ILE A 209 3.80 10.43 9.21
CA ILE A 209 3.27 9.70 8.05
C ILE A 209 3.92 10.22 6.75
N LEU A 210 4.00 11.53 6.59
CA LEU A 210 4.63 12.16 5.42
C LEU A 210 6.10 11.73 5.29
N ALA A 211 6.87 11.79 6.37
CA ALA A 211 8.29 11.41 6.39
C ALA A 211 8.48 9.94 5.96
N VAL A 212 7.71 9.01 6.54
CA VAL A 212 7.77 7.60 6.19
C VAL A 212 7.40 7.36 4.72
N ASN A 213 6.38 8.05 4.21
CA ASN A 213 5.95 7.92 2.82
C ASN A 213 6.97 8.51 1.84
N LEU A 214 7.63 9.61 2.18
CA LEU A 214 8.73 10.17 1.38
C LEU A 214 9.92 9.21 1.32
N LEU A 215 10.28 8.57 2.44
CA LEU A 215 11.32 7.55 2.48
C LEU A 215 10.98 6.34 1.60
N ALA A 216 9.75 5.85 1.66
CA ALA A 216 9.29 4.74 0.83
C ALA A 216 9.36 5.09 -0.68
N ARG A 217 8.93 6.29 -1.06
CA ARG A 217 9.02 6.78 -2.45
C ARG A 217 10.47 6.99 -2.89
N ALA A 218 11.33 7.50 -2.02
CA ALA A 218 12.75 7.66 -2.31
C ALA A 218 13.43 6.30 -2.52
N ALA A 219 13.11 5.29 -1.70
CA ALA A 219 13.59 3.92 -1.86
C ALA A 219 13.16 3.33 -3.21
N ALA A 220 11.88 3.45 -3.59
CA ALA A 220 11.39 2.99 -4.88
C ALA A 220 12.08 3.72 -6.06
N ALA A 221 12.31 5.04 -5.95
CA ALA A 221 13.02 5.81 -6.96
C ALA A 221 14.49 5.36 -7.11
N LEU A 222 15.13 4.99 -6.00
CA LEU A 222 16.49 4.44 -6.02
C LEU A 222 16.54 3.09 -6.72
N VAL A 223 15.62 2.18 -6.40
CA VAL A 223 15.50 0.87 -7.08
C VAL A 223 15.32 1.06 -8.58
N ARG A 224 14.44 1.97 -9.01
CA ARG A 224 14.26 2.29 -10.44
C ARG A 224 15.54 2.78 -11.12
N ARG A 225 16.34 3.59 -10.43
CA ARG A 225 17.62 4.08 -10.98
C ARG A 225 18.66 2.97 -11.13
N LEU A 226 18.69 2.04 -10.18
CA LEU A 226 19.61 0.89 -10.21
C LEU A 226 19.25 -0.11 -11.32
N VAL A 227 17.96 -0.34 -11.55
CA VAL A 227 17.48 -1.27 -12.60
C VAL A 227 17.63 -0.70 -14.01
N ARG A 228 17.68 0.63 -14.16
CA ARG A 228 17.87 1.28 -15.49
C ARG A 228 19.35 1.35 -15.95
N ARG A 229 20.29 1.01 -15.09
CA ARG A 229 21.71 0.89 -15.40
C ARG A 229 22.07 -0.53 -15.78
#